data_341e4e4693b2a5bff10963a054779da5
#
_entry.id   341e4e4693b2a5bff10963a054779da5
#
_cell.length_a   1.000
_cell.length_b   1.000
_cell.length_c   1.000
_cell.angle_alpha   90.00
_cell.angle_beta   90.00
_cell.angle_gamma   90.00
#
_symmetry.space_group_name_H-M   'P 1'
#
loop_
_entity.id
_entity.type
_entity.pdbx_description
1 polymer ?
#
loop_
_entity_poly.entity_id
_entity_poly.type
_entity_poly.pdbx_seq_one_letter_code
_entity_poly.pdbx_strand_id
1 'polypeptide(L)'
;MKTFNYIINNEPLSSIIDFATFKDEKNVLIQIFCGEKKDILRNILEEITKELPNAVCIGSSTDGEINNDKITTLNTIITISVFDKTTLKIAYVNEKDSFSNGKSLATLLCNEDTKLLITFTDGAKTNGEEFLNGISFIN
;
A
#
# COMPACT_ATOMS: atom_id res chain seq x y z
N MET A 1 1.70 -7.24 16.12
CA MET A 1 1.74 -6.18 15.10
C MET A 1 2.03 -4.85 15.77
N LYS A 2 2.97 -4.09 15.23
CA LYS A 2 3.25 -2.70 15.62
C LYS A 2 3.03 -1.81 14.40
N THR A 3 2.47 -0.62 14.59
CA THR A 3 2.17 0.32 13.49
C THR A 3 2.70 1.71 13.83
N PHE A 4 3.32 2.35 12.85
CA PHE A 4 3.92 3.68 12.92
C PHE A 4 3.36 4.54 11.81
N ASN A 5 2.94 5.76 12.11
CA ASN A 5 2.40 6.71 11.16
C ASN A 5 3.30 7.94 11.06
N TYR A 6 3.59 8.35 9.84
CA TYR A 6 4.44 9.48 9.53
C TYR A 6 3.71 10.44 8.57
N ILE A 7 3.81 11.73 8.83
CA ILE A 7 3.40 12.78 7.90
C ILE A 7 4.66 13.29 7.24
N ILE A 8 4.66 13.32 5.92
CA ILE A 8 5.81 13.77 5.13
C ILE A 8 5.56 15.22 4.69
N ASN A 9 6.42 16.11 5.08
CA ASN A 9 6.31 17.56 4.86
C ASN A 9 7.56 18.08 4.14
N ASN A 10 7.77 17.71 2.87
CA ASN A 10 8.90 18.19 2.06
C ASN A 10 10.31 18.01 2.67
N GLU A 11 10.44 17.26 3.75
CA GLU A 11 11.72 16.89 4.36
C GLU A 11 12.19 15.53 3.81
N PRO A 12 13.51 15.27 3.81
CA PRO A 12 14.03 13.94 3.48
C PRO A 12 13.40 12.86 4.38
N LEU A 13 12.99 11.73 3.83
CA LEU A 13 12.36 10.66 4.61
C LEU A 13 13.24 10.19 5.77
N SER A 14 14.56 10.16 5.57
CA SER A 14 15.54 9.77 6.59
C SER A 14 15.59 10.71 7.81
N SER A 15 15.05 11.93 7.71
CA SER A 15 14.93 12.84 8.87
C SER A 15 13.66 12.58 9.69
N ILE A 16 12.66 11.89 9.08
CA ILE A 16 11.35 11.64 9.67
C ILE A 16 11.22 10.17 10.09
N ILE A 17 11.76 9.25 9.29
CA ILE A 17 11.66 7.81 9.50
C ILE A 17 13.04 7.25 9.87
N ASP A 18 13.16 6.71 11.05
CA ASP A 18 14.34 5.90 11.43
C ASP A 18 14.24 4.52 10.77
N PHE A 19 14.74 4.41 9.54
CA PHE A 19 14.74 3.17 8.79
C PHE A 19 15.50 2.04 9.46
N ALA A 20 16.49 2.34 10.33
CA ALA A 20 17.26 1.32 11.03
C ALA A 20 16.36 0.45 11.92
N THR A 21 15.29 1.02 12.46
CA THR A 21 14.29 0.31 13.26
C THR A 21 13.62 -0.84 12.49
N PHE A 22 13.57 -0.77 11.16
CA PHE A 22 12.82 -1.71 10.32
C PHE A 22 13.68 -2.65 9.50
N LYS A 23 15.00 -2.43 9.39
CA LYS A 23 15.90 -3.18 8.50
C LYS A 23 15.97 -4.68 8.80
N ASP A 24 15.87 -5.04 10.06
CA ASP A 24 15.95 -6.44 10.50
C ASP A 24 14.59 -7.13 10.61
N GLU A 25 13.50 -6.39 10.36
CA GLU A 25 12.14 -6.91 10.42
C GLU A 25 11.78 -7.68 9.14
N LYS A 26 11.19 -8.87 9.27
CA LYS A 26 10.93 -9.78 8.14
C LYS A 26 9.65 -9.47 7.37
N ASN A 27 8.64 -8.96 8.06
CA ASN A 27 7.30 -8.78 7.50
C ASN A 27 6.85 -7.34 7.70
N VAL A 28 7.31 -6.46 6.84
CA VAL A 28 7.02 -5.03 6.86
C VAL A 28 6.07 -4.68 5.73
N LEU A 29 4.91 -4.12 6.08
CA LEU A 29 3.98 -3.50 5.13
C LEU A 29 4.09 -1.98 5.24
N ILE A 30 4.30 -1.34 4.11
CA ILE A 30 4.33 0.11 3.98
C ILE A 30 3.14 0.52 3.13
N GLN A 31 2.28 1.37 3.70
CA GLN A 31 1.14 1.95 3.00
C GLN A 31 1.37 3.45 2.81
N ILE A 32 1.24 3.94 1.57
CA ILE A 32 1.48 5.34 1.22
C ILE A 32 0.20 5.95 0.66
N PHE A 33 -0.24 7.02 1.29
CA PHE A 33 -1.36 7.86 0.83
C PHE A 33 -0.80 9.23 0.50
N CYS A 34 -0.76 9.56 -0.80
CA CYS A 34 -0.07 10.74 -1.30
C CYS A 34 -1.06 11.72 -1.96
N GLY A 35 -1.34 12.83 -1.30
CA GLY A 35 -2.13 13.95 -1.84
C GLY A 35 -1.31 14.90 -2.69
N GLU A 36 -0.05 14.60 -2.93
CA GLU A 36 0.88 15.43 -3.68
C GLU A 36 1.04 14.96 -5.13
N LYS A 37 1.94 15.62 -5.87
CA LYS A 37 2.22 15.29 -7.27
C LYS A 37 2.85 13.91 -7.41
N LYS A 38 2.57 13.26 -8.54
CA LYS A 38 3.06 11.92 -8.86
C LYS A 38 4.58 11.76 -8.76
N ASP A 39 5.34 12.81 -9.08
CA ASP A 39 6.79 12.76 -8.99
C ASP A 39 7.29 12.69 -7.54
N ILE A 40 6.57 13.31 -6.60
CA ILE A 40 6.86 13.21 -5.16
C ILE A 40 6.63 11.76 -4.70
N LEU A 41 5.49 11.16 -5.07
CA LEU A 41 5.22 9.76 -4.75
C LEU A 41 6.30 8.83 -5.30
N ARG A 42 6.80 9.09 -6.52
CA ARG A 42 7.87 8.28 -7.12
C ARG A 42 9.18 8.38 -6.31
N ASN A 43 9.59 9.59 -5.95
CA ASN A 43 10.80 9.81 -5.16
C ASN A 43 10.70 9.12 -3.78
N ILE A 44 9.54 9.20 -3.12
CA ILE A 44 9.26 8.50 -1.87
C ILE A 44 9.42 6.99 -2.04
N LEU A 45 8.83 6.40 -3.10
CA LEU A 45 8.94 4.98 -3.39
C LEU A 45 10.38 4.54 -3.65
N GLU A 46 11.16 5.33 -4.40
CA GLU A 46 12.57 5.05 -4.68
C GLU A 46 13.41 5.05 -3.39
N GLU A 47 13.22 6.05 -2.50
CA GLU A 47 13.92 6.11 -1.23
C GLU A 47 13.54 4.95 -0.31
N ILE A 48 12.24 4.64 -0.17
CA ILE A 48 11.75 3.52 0.63
C ILE A 48 12.31 2.19 0.11
N THR A 49 12.26 1.96 -1.20
CA THR A 49 12.75 0.71 -1.80
C THR A 49 14.25 0.53 -1.60
N LYS A 50 15.00 1.63 -1.61
CA LYS A 50 16.44 1.61 -1.33
C LYS A 50 16.74 1.26 0.13
N GLU A 51 16.02 1.87 1.08
CA GLU A 51 16.27 1.70 2.51
C GLU A 51 15.69 0.39 3.06
N LEU A 52 14.53 -0.06 2.54
CA LEU A 52 13.80 -1.26 2.98
C LEU A 52 13.43 -2.15 1.78
N PRO A 53 14.40 -2.77 1.09
CA PRO A 53 14.18 -3.50 -0.16
C PRO A 53 13.30 -4.75 0.00
N ASN A 54 13.15 -5.27 1.20
CA ASN A 54 12.33 -6.45 1.50
C ASN A 54 10.92 -6.10 1.99
N ALA A 55 10.60 -4.83 2.18
CA ALA A 55 9.27 -4.41 2.60
C ALA A 55 8.26 -4.53 1.46
N VAL A 56 7.04 -4.94 1.79
CA VAL A 56 5.90 -4.86 0.87
C VAL A 56 5.37 -3.44 0.91
N CYS A 57 5.36 -2.76 -0.23
CA CYS A 57 4.92 -1.38 -0.35
C CYS A 57 3.72 -1.28 -1.28
N ILE A 58 2.62 -0.71 -0.78
CA ILE A 58 1.41 -0.41 -1.53
C ILE A 58 0.97 1.04 -1.26
N GLY A 59 0.21 1.63 -2.17
CA GLY A 59 -0.26 2.99 -1.95
C GLY A 59 -1.09 3.53 -3.09
N SER A 60 -1.62 4.72 -2.88
CA SER A 60 -2.44 5.45 -3.87
C SER A 60 -2.21 6.95 -3.75
N SER A 61 -2.46 7.65 -4.85
CA SER A 61 -2.72 9.08 -4.79
C SER A 61 -4.09 9.33 -4.15
N THR A 62 -4.24 10.42 -3.42
CA THR A 62 -5.44 10.78 -2.65
C THR A 62 -5.79 12.25 -2.87
N ASP A 63 -7.05 12.60 -2.69
CA ASP A 63 -7.52 13.99 -2.68
C ASP A 63 -7.57 14.57 -1.25
N GLY A 64 -7.39 13.73 -0.25
CA GLY A 64 -7.34 14.10 1.16
C GLY A 64 -6.90 12.93 2.02
N GLU A 65 -6.13 13.22 3.07
CA GLU A 65 -5.55 12.25 3.98
C GLU A 65 -6.17 12.41 5.36
N ILE A 66 -6.36 11.28 6.04
CA ILE A 66 -6.80 11.25 7.44
C ILE A 66 -5.63 10.75 8.28
N ASN A 67 -5.20 11.59 9.22
CA ASN A 67 -4.21 11.21 10.20
C ASN A 67 -4.72 11.52 11.61
N ASN A 68 -4.92 10.47 12.40
CA ASN A 68 -5.61 10.52 13.69
C ASN A 68 -7.03 11.13 13.53
N ASP A 69 -7.26 12.31 14.08
CA ASP A 69 -8.53 13.02 14.09
C ASP A 69 -8.60 14.19 13.09
N LYS A 70 -7.58 14.34 12.25
CA LYS A 70 -7.45 15.47 11.32
C LYS A 70 -7.51 15.02 9.87
N ILE A 71 -8.26 15.78 9.08
CA ILE A 71 -8.26 15.67 7.62
C ILE A 71 -7.29 16.73 7.10
N THR A 72 -6.39 16.31 6.22
CA THR A 72 -5.42 17.19 5.55
C THR A 72 -5.53 17.00 4.04
N THR A 73 -5.01 17.94 3.28
CA THR A 73 -4.91 17.88 1.83
C THR A 73 -3.48 18.22 1.41
N LEU A 74 -3.05 17.71 0.28
CA LEU A 74 -1.70 17.95 -0.25
C LEU A 74 -0.57 17.52 0.71
N ASN A 75 -0.80 16.47 1.48
CA ASN A 75 0.20 15.84 2.32
C ASN A 75 0.47 14.41 1.84
N THR A 76 1.51 13.80 2.38
CA THR A 76 1.75 12.38 2.23
C THR A 76 1.78 11.72 3.60
N ILE A 77 1.00 10.64 3.75
CA ILE A 77 1.00 9.81 4.95
C ILE A 77 1.62 8.47 4.62
N ILE A 78 2.60 8.07 5.42
CA ILE A 78 3.24 6.76 5.35
C ILE A 78 2.92 6.01 6.63
N THR A 79 2.31 4.82 6.47
CA THR A 79 2.07 3.90 7.58
C THR A 79 2.97 2.69 7.42
N ILE A 80 3.80 2.41 8.41
CA ILE A 80 4.67 1.23 8.47
C ILE A 80 4.12 0.28 9.51
N SER A 81 3.75 -0.93 9.08
CA SER A 81 3.26 -2.00 9.96
C SER A 81 4.21 -3.18 9.95
N VAL A 82 4.65 -3.58 11.15
CA VAL A 82 5.52 -4.74 11.37
C VAL A 82 4.69 -5.89 11.92
N PHE A 83 4.81 -7.05 11.29
CA PHE A 83 4.06 -8.26 11.66
C PHE A 83 5.01 -9.36 12.17
N ASP A 84 4.65 -9.98 13.28
CA ASP A 84 5.46 -11.06 13.87
C ASP A 84 5.24 -12.41 13.19
N LYS A 85 3.99 -12.72 12.78
CA LYS A 85 3.57 -14.05 12.31
C LYS A 85 2.83 -14.05 10.97
N THR A 86 2.69 -12.90 10.33
CA THR A 86 1.94 -12.76 9.06
C THR A 86 2.91 -12.75 7.90
N THR A 87 2.69 -13.61 6.92
CA THR A 87 3.38 -13.53 5.64
C THR A 87 2.69 -12.51 4.75
N LEU A 88 3.47 -11.66 4.11
CA LEU A 88 2.98 -10.64 3.18
C LEU A 88 3.29 -11.06 1.75
N LYS A 89 2.32 -10.83 0.85
CA LYS A 89 2.49 -10.99 -0.60
C LYS A 89 1.96 -9.75 -1.29
N ILE A 90 2.53 -9.42 -2.44
CA ILE A 90 2.09 -8.30 -3.27
C ILE A 90 1.95 -8.76 -4.72
N ALA A 91 0.97 -8.23 -5.42
CA ALA A 91 0.82 -8.38 -6.86
C ALA A 91 0.26 -7.10 -7.48
N TYR A 92 0.56 -6.91 -8.75
CA TYR A 92 -0.04 -5.90 -9.61
C TYR A 92 -0.65 -6.59 -10.81
N VAL A 93 -1.87 -6.18 -11.17
CA VAL A 93 -2.58 -6.68 -12.36
C VAL A 93 -3.10 -5.49 -13.19
N ASN A 94 -3.21 -5.70 -14.50
CA ASN A 94 -3.77 -4.72 -15.42
C ASN A 94 -4.46 -5.47 -16.57
N GLU A 95 -5.65 -6.00 -16.28
CA GLU A 95 -6.48 -6.73 -17.23
C GLU A 95 -7.44 -5.80 -17.99
N LYS A 96 -8.19 -6.36 -18.95
CA LYS A 96 -9.10 -5.60 -19.79
C LYS A 96 -10.30 -5.00 -19.05
N ASP A 97 -10.75 -5.66 -18.01
CA ASP A 97 -11.97 -5.31 -17.28
C ASP A 97 -11.81 -5.53 -15.78
N SER A 98 -12.74 -4.99 -15.02
CA SER A 98 -12.70 -5.01 -13.56
C SER A 98 -12.84 -6.41 -12.97
N PHE A 99 -13.70 -7.26 -13.55
CA PHE A 99 -13.86 -8.63 -13.10
C PHE A 99 -12.57 -9.44 -13.28
N SER A 100 -11.96 -9.35 -14.46
CA SER A 100 -10.68 -10.02 -14.77
C SER A 100 -9.56 -9.56 -13.84
N ASN A 101 -9.48 -8.27 -13.51
CA ASN A 101 -8.53 -7.74 -12.51
C ASN A 101 -8.75 -8.39 -11.14
N GLY A 102 -9.99 -8.43 -10.64
CA GLY A 102 -10.31 -9.06 -9.36
C GLY A 102 -9.95 -10.53 -9.32
N LYS A 103 -10.32 -11.27 -10.38
CA LYS A 103 -10.03 -12.70 -10.52
C LYS A 103 -8.53 -12.98 -10.55
N SER A 104 -7.76 -12.23 -11.33
CA SER A 104 -6.31 -12.38 -11.44
C SER A 104 -5.62 -12.09 -10.11
N LEU A 105 -6.01 -11.03 -9.40
CA LEU A 105 -5.48 -10.73 -8.07
C LEU A 105 -5.75 -11.84 -7.07
N ALA A 106 -6.98 -12.36 -7.02
CA ALA A 106 -7.33 -13.45 -6.13
C ALA A 106 -6.54 -14.73 -6.46
N THR A 107 -6.39 -15.07 -7.75
CA THR A 107 -5.57 -16.20 -8.18
C THR A 107 -4.12 -16.10 -7.74
N LEU A 108 -3.53 -14.89 -7.78
CA LEU A 108 -2.13 -14.67 -7.44
C LEU A 108 -1.88 -14.62 -5.92
N LEU A 109 -2.82 -14.07 -5.15
CA LEU A 109 -2.58 -13.70 -3.75
C LEU A 109 -3.35 -14.58 -2.75
N CYS A 110 -4.53 -15.10 -3.13
CA CYS A 110 -5.38 -15.83 -2.20
C CYS A 110 -5.04 -17.32 -2.16
N ASN A 111 -5.08 -17.89 -0.96
CA ASN A 111 -5.03 -19.32 -0.66
C ASN A 111 -5.79 -19.57 0.65
N GLU A 112 -5.84 -20.82 1.11
CA GLU A 112 -6.55 -21.23 2.34
C GLU A 112 -6.08 -20.47 3.60
N ASP A 113 -4.82 -20.01 3.62
CA ASP A 113 -4.24 -19.28 4.74
C ASP A 113 -4.46 -17.77 4.67
N THR A 114 -4.98 -17.24 3.54
CA THR A 114 -5.20 -15.81 3.36
C THR A 114 -6.29 -15.31 4.30
N LYS A 115 -5.97 -14.32 5.13
CA LYS A 115 -6.87 -13.73 6.11
C LYS A 115 -7.37 -12.35 5.71
N LEU A 116 -6.60 -11.62 4.90
CA LEU A 116 -6.93 -10.27 4.47
C LEU A 116 -6.31 -9.99 3.10
N LEU A 117 -7.08 -9.39 2.22
CA LEU A 117 -6.65 -8.82 0.96
C LEU A 117 -6.88 -7.31 1.00
N ILE A 118 -5.80 -6.54 0.84
CA ILE A 118 -5.85 -5.08 0.74
C ILE A 118 -5.62 -4.72 -0.72
N THR A 119 -6.56 -3.96 -1.31
CA THR A 119 -6.49 -3.59 -2.72
C THR A 119 -6.63 -2.09 -2.92
N PHE A 120 -5.87 -1.56 -3.87
CA PHE A 120 -6.05 -0.22 -4.40
C PHE A 120 -6.37 -0.32 -5.89
N THR A 121 -7.44 0.31 -6.30
CA THR A 121 -7.90 0.33 -7.70
C THR A 121 -7.96 1.76 -8.22
N ASP A 122 -7.86 1.93 -9.53
CA ASP A 122 -8.14 3.22 -10.17
C ASP A 122 -9.65 3.49 -10.10
N GLY A 123 -10.06 4.38 -9.21
CA GLY A 123 -11.47 4.69 -8.95
C GLY A 123 -12.22 5.27 -10.16
N ALA A 124 -11.50 5.85 -11.13
CA ALA A 124 -12.11 6.37 -12.37
C ALA A 124 -12.36 5.29 -13.43
N LYS A 125 -11.66 4.15 -13.35
CA LYS A 125 -11.70 3.08 -14.36
C LYS A 125 -12.27 1.76 -13.85
N THR A 126 -12.32 1.57 -12.55
CA THR A 126 -12.72 0.30 -11.95
C THR A 126 -14.19 0.31 -11.57
N ASN A 127 -14.95 -0.64 -12.08
CA ASN A 127 -16.26 -1.00 -11.52
C ASN A 127 -16.00 -1.86 -10.27
N GLY A 128 -16.25 -1.30 -9.09
CA GLY A 128 -15.97 -1.95 -7.81
C GLY A 128 -16.76 -3.25 -7.61
N GLU A 129 -18.02 -3.29 -8.04
CA GLU A 129 -18.87 -4.49 -7.93
C GLU A 129 -18.30 -5.64 -8.78
N GLU A 130 -17.99 -5.38 -10.05
CA GLU A 130 -17.39 -6.38 -10.92
C GLU A 130 -16.03 -6.85 -10.41
N PHE A 131 -15.21 -5.94 -9.88
CA PHE A 131 -13.93 -6.29 -9.28
C PHE A 131 -14.09 -7.23 -8.08
N LEU A 132 -15.02 -6.95 -7.17
CA LEU A 132 -15.31 -7.81 -6.02
C LEU A 132 -15.89 -9.16 -6.45
N ASN A 133 -16.76 -9.18 -7.47
CA ASN A 133 -17.27 -10.42 -8.05
C ASN A 133 -16.14 -11.27 -8.64
N GLY A 134 -15.15 -10.62 -9.28
CA GLY A 134 -13.95 -11.29 -9.75
C GLY A 134 -13.14 -11.94 -8.63
N ILE A 135 -12.92 -11.22 -7.52
CA ILE A 135 -12.24 -11.75 -6.33
C ILE A 135 -12.99 -12.98 -5.78
N SER A 136 -14.31 -12.87 -5.64
CA SER A 136 -15.15 -13.93 -5.05
C SER A 136 -15.33 -15.16 -5.96
N PHE A 137 -14.95 -15.05 -7.23
CA PHE A 137 -15.09 -16.15 -8.19
C PHE A 137 -14.18 -17.35 -7.90
N ILE A 138 -13.12 -17.16 -7.13
CA ILE A 138 -12.09 -18.17 -6.85
C ILE A 138 -12.32 -18.85 -5.48
N ASN A 139 -13.17 -18.29 -4.65
CA ASN A 139 -13.50 -18.82 -3.32
C ASN A 139 -14.71 -19.77 -3.37
#